data_ef0fe1e329c03668b5b3e43eedaf7ad2
#
_entry.id   ef0fe1e329c03668b5b3e43eedaf7ad2
#
_cell.length_a   1.000
_cell.length_b   1.000
_cell.length_c   1.000
_cell.angle_alpha   90.00
_cell.angle_beta   90.00
_cell.angle_gamma   90.00
#
_symmetry.space_group_name_H-M   'P 1'
#
loop_
_entity.id
_entity.type
_entity.pdbx_description
1 polymer ?
#
loop_
_entity_poly.entity_id
_entity_poly.type
_entity_poly.pdbx_seq_one_letter_code
_entity_poly.pdbx_strand_id
1 'polypeptide(L)' 'MIQFKLEGDFIPLIQLLKATGLVQSGGEAQTVVEDGLVKYNGKTDYRKRLKVRAGDVIDFMSQKITVI' A
#
# COMPACT_ATOMS: atom_id res chain seq x y z
N MET A 1 -13.37 -2.44 1.80
CA MET A 1 -12.30 -3.33 1.28
C MET A 1 -12.06 -3.04 -0.18
N ILE A 2 -10.80 -2.91 -0.54
CA ILE A 2 -10.39 -2.59 -1.91
C ILE A 2 -9.64 -3.79 -2.46
N GLN A 3 -10.03 -4.25 -3.66
CA GLN A 3 -9.24 -5.25 -4.37
C GLN A 3 -8.45 -4.57 -5.46
N PHE A 4 -7.16 -4.83 -5.51
CA PHE A 4 -6.28 -4.29 -6.54
C PHE A 4 -5.70 -5.44 -7.35
N LYS A 5 -6.03 -5.47 -8.64
CA LYS A 5 -5.50 -6.50 -9.52
C LYS A 5 -4.11 -6.10 -9.99
N LEU A 6 -3.13 -6.86 -9.56
CA LEU A 6 -1.75 -6.59 -9.91
C LEU A 6 -1.45 -7.06 -11.32
N GLU A 7 -0.77 -6.22 -12.09
CA GLU A 7 -0.20 -6.59 -13.37
C GLU A 7 1.31 -6.64 -13.21
N GLY A 8 1.93 -7.77 -13.56
CA GLY A 8 3.35 -7.97 -13.35
C GLY A 8 3.64 -8.61 -12.01
N ASP A 9 4.89 -8.54 -11.57
CA ASP A 9 5.36 -9.27 -10.41
C ASP A 9 5.11 -8.57 -9.08
N PHE A 10 5.08 -7.24 -9.08
CA PHE A 10 4.90 -6.47 -7.85
C PHE A 10 4.49 -5.03 -8.18
N ILE A 11 4.05 -4.33 -7.15
CA ILE A 11 3.82 -2.88 -7.22
C ILE A 11 4.46 -2.25 -5.98
N PRO A 12 5.23 -1.16 -6.13
CA PRO A 12 5.76 -0.45 -4.97
C PRO A 12 4.63 0.06 -4.07
N LEU A 13 4.83 0.00 -2.76
CA LEU A 13 3.80 0.39 -1.80
C LEU A 13 3.26 1.80 -2.04
N ILE A 14 4.15 2.76 -2.29
CA ILE A 14 3.74 4.14 -2.54
C ILE A 14 2.82 4.21 -3.76
N GLN A 15 3.17 3.49 -4.82
CA GLN A 15 2.36 3.50 -6.03
C GLN A 15 1.01 2.84 -5.80
N LEU A 16 0.97 1.78 -5.00
CA LEU A 16 -0.29 1.11 -4.67
C LEU A 16 -1.24 2.06 -3.94
N LEU A 17 -0.73 2.81 -2.97
CA LEU A 17 -1.55 3.78 -2.23
C LEU A 17 -2.12 4.86 -3.14
N LYS A 18 -1.33 5.31 -4.11
CA LYS A 18 -1.81 6.27 -5.10
C LYS A 18 -2.84 5.64 -6.04
N ALA A 19 -2.55 4.45 -6.54
CA ALA A 19 -3.39 3.79 -7.53
C ALA A 19 -4.78 3.49 -6.98
N THR A 20 -4.89 3.24 -5.69
CA THR A 20 -6.18 2.95 -5.05
C THR A 20 -6.92 4.23 -4.63
N GLY A 21 -6.30 5.39 -4.80
CA GLY A 21 -6.93 6.66 -4.45
C GLY A 21 -6.92 6.99 -2.96
N LEU A 22 -6.25 6.20 -2.14
CA LEU A 22 -6.18 6.44 -0.70
C LEU A 22 -5.31 7.63 -0.37
N VAL A 23 -4.35 7.97 -1.23
CA VAL A 23 -3.56 9.18 -1.13
C VAL A 23 -3.57 9.88 -2.49
N GLN A 24 -3.30 11.18 -2.49
CA GLN A 24 -3.40 12.02 -3.69
C GLN A 24 -2.07 12.14 -4.44
N SER A 25 -0.95 11.93 -3.76
CA SER A 25 0.36 12.16 -4.37
C SER A 25 1.39 11.21 -3.78
N GLY A 26 2.54 11.11 -4.47
CA GLY A 26 3.66 10.31 -3.97
C GLY A 26 4.21 10.87 -2.66
N GLY A 27 4.21 12.20 -2.50
CA GLY A 27 4.67 12.81 -1.26
C GLY A 27 3.78 12.45 -0.09
N GLU A 28 2.47 12.47 -0.28
CA GLU A 28 1.55 12.05 0.77
C GLU A 28 1.75 10.57 1.10
N ALA A 29 1.92 9.74 0.08
CA ALA A 29 2.15 8.31 0.30
C ALA A 29 3.42 8.08 1.12
N GLN A 30 4.51 8.81 0.82
CA GLN A 30 5.74 8.68 1.59
C GLN A 30 5.53 9.07 3.04
N THR A 31 4.81 10.16 3.27
CA THR A 31 4.55 10.65 4.62
C THR A 31 3.79 9.63 5.45
N VAL A 32 2.71 9.05 4.91
CA VAL A 32 1.91 8.10 5.69
C VAL A 32 2.67 6.82 5.97
N VAL A 33 3.54 6.38 5.07
CA VAL A 33 4.38 5.21 5.32
C VAL A 33 5.40 5.52 6.41
N GLU A 34 6.06 6.68 6.33
CA GLU A 34 7.06 7.08 7.32
C GLU A 34 6.46 7.29 8.70
N ASP A 35 5.20 7.72 8.76
CA ASP A 35 4.51 7.95 10.02
C ASP A 35 3.98 6.66 10.66
N GLY A 36 4.19 5.51 10.01
CA GLY A 36 3.77 4.23 10.56
C GLY A 36 2.28 3.98 10.46
N LEU A 37 1.61 4.62 9.52
CA LEU A 37 0.16 4.50 9.36
C LEU A 37 -0.25 3.34 8.44
N VAL A 38 0.73 2.65 7.86
CA VAL A 38 0.49 1.59 6.88
C VAL A 38 0.94 0.26 7.47
N LYS A 39 0.09 -0.76 7.35
CA LYS A 39 0.44 -2.11 7.77
C LYS A 39 0.54 -3.01 6.55
N TYR A 40 1.54 -3.87 6.56
CA TYR A 40 1.79 -4.85 5.54
C TYR A 40 1.58 -6.23 6.14
N ASN A 41 0.55 -6.92 5.67
CA ASN A 41 0.17 -8.24 6.19
C ASN A 41 0.07 -8.25 7.73
N GLY A 42 -0.55 -7.19 8.27
CA GLY A 42 -0.85 -7.08 9.68
C GLY A 42 0.21 -6.41 10.53
N LYS A 43 1.36 -6.05 9.95
CA LYS A 43 2.44 -5.40 10.71
C LYS A 43 2.76 -4.04 10.13
N THR A 44 3.00 -3.06 11.00
CA THR A 44 3.44 -1.74 10.55
C THR A 44 4.74 -1.86 9.76
N ASP A 45 4.78 -1.24 8.60
CA ASP A 45 5.95 -1.27 7.74
C ASP A 45 6.30 0.15 7.33
N TYR A 46 7.58 0.51 7.44
CA TYR A 46 8.06 1.85 7.17
C TYR A 46 8.79 1.95 5.82
N ARG A 47 8.82 0.86 5.05
CA ARG A 47 9.56 0.82 3.79
C ARG A 47 8.74 1.42 2.67
N LYS A 48 9.15 2.58 2.20
CA LYS A 48 8.43 3.30 1.15
C LYS A 48 8.41 2.54 -0.17
N ARG A 49 9.47 1.80 -0.46
CA ARG A 49 9.63 1.06 -1.71
C ARG A 49 9.38 -0.42 -1.56
N LEU A 50 8.61 -0.80 -0.54
CA LEU A 50 8.24 -2.18 -0.34
C LEU A 50 7.57 -2.74 -1.60
N LYS A 51 8.02 -3.90 -2.05
CA LYS A 51 7.43 -4.57 -3.20
C LYS A 51 6.22 -5.39 -2.74
N VAL A 52 5.04 -4.94 -3.12
CA VAL A 52 3.79 -5.60 -2.76
C VAL A 52 3.41 -6.54 -3.89
N ARG A 53 3.05 -7.76 -3.54
CA ARG A 53 2.78 -8.83 -4.51
C ARG A 53 1.36 -9.35 -4.35
N ALA A 54 0.91 -10.11 -5.33
CA ALA A 54 -0.40 -10.76 -5.24
C ALA A 54 -0.45 -11.64 -4.00
N GLY A 55 -1.55 -11.56 -3.27
CA GLY A 55 -1.72 -12.25 -2.00
C GLY A 55 -1.41 -11.41 -0.79
N ASP A 56 -0.78 -10.26 -0.96
CA ASP A 56 -0.47 -9.36 0.15
C ASP A 56 -1.68 -8.50 0.49
N VAL A 57 -1.73 -8.06 1.75
CA VAL A 57 -2.79 -7.20 2.25
C VAL A 57 -2.17 -5.96 2.88
N ILE A 58 -2.67 -4.80 2.48
CA ILE A 58 -2.23 -3.51 3.01
C ILE A 58 -3.38 -2.87 3.77
N ASP A 59 -3.12 -2.43 4.98
CA ASP A 59 -4.10 -1.69 5.78
C ASP A 59 -3.65 -0.24 5.94
N PHE A 60 -4.56 0.68 5.68
CA PHE A 60 -4.32 2.12 5.86
C PHE A 60 -5.64 2.82 6.17
N MET A 61 -5.69 3.52 7.30
CA MET A 61 -6.84 4.37 7.68
C MET A 61 -8.17 3.61 7.61
N SER A 62 -8.25 2.45 8.22
CA SER A 62 -9.45 1.61 8.24
C SER A 62 -9.81 1.03 6.88
N GLN A 63 -9.00 1.26 5.85
CA GLN A 63 -9.18 0.64 4.54
C GLN A 63 -8.22 -0.52 4.41
N LYS A 64 -8.70 -1.57 3.76
CA LYS A 64 -7.87 -2.76 3.49
C LYS A 64 -7.78 -2.96 1.99
N ILE A 65 -6.55 -3.08 1.50
CA ILE A 65 -6.30 -3.37 0.09
C ILE A 65 -5.84 -4.83 0.01
N THR A 66 -6.58 -5.63 -0.73
CA THR A 66 -6.18 -7.00 -1.04
C THR A 66 -5.62 -7.01 -2.46
N VAL A 67 -4.37 -7.44 -2.62
CA VAL A 67 -3.71 -7.50 -3.92
C VAL A 67 -3.96 -8.88 -4.52
N ILE A 68 -4.48 -8.90 -5.75
CA ILE A 68 -4.83 -10.15 -6.41
C ILE A 68 -4.18 -10.28 -7.78
#